data_7e09cf5964c7cf14a1035d5792a722a2
#
_entry.id   7e09cf5964c7cf14a1035d5792a722a2
#
_cell.length_a   1.000
_cell.length_b   1.000
_cell.length_c   1.000
_cell.angle_alpha   90.00
_cell.angle_beta   90.00
_cell.angle_gamma   90.00
#
_symmetry.space_group_name_H-M   'P 1'
#
loop_
_entity.id
_entity.type
_entity.pdbx_description
1 polymer ?
#
loop_
_entity_poly.entity_id
_entity_poly.type
_entity_poly.pdbx_seq_one_letter_code
_entity_poly.pdbx_strand_id
1 'polypeptide(L)'
;MSSLSTFSIGRVATIAITVVLVMFSATLHEIAHGYAALKCGDATAKEAGRLTLNPAAHFDGFGSFVLPLAMALLGGPMFGFARPVPYNPRRLKNPTRDEVIVALAGPASNILQALVGTAIFGAIWSASASLQGLFGSAAIVWVLRVFTTYIYVNLSLAFFNLIPFPPLDGSKVVMPLLKGEAKQRYYQIQAYSMPVLIAVLYVLPSFLGIDPVGAYLNFTAGNIYDLLIAAVM
;
A
#
# COMPACT_ATOMS: atom_id res chain seq x y z
N MET A 1 -16.84 27.65 18.23
CA MET A 1 -17.79 27.12 17.22
C MET A 1 -17.38 27.63 15.85
N SER A 2 -16.41 27.00 15.16
CA SER A 2 -16.03 27.38 13.78
C SER A 2 -15.08 26.34 13.15
N SER A 3 -15.39 25.05 13.21
CA SER A 3 -14.56 24.02 12.58
C SER A 3 -15.31 23.04 11.64
N LEU A 4 -16.58 23.29 11.38
CA LEU A 4 -17.41 22.43 10.53
C LEU A 4 -17.60 22.93 9.08
N SER A 5 -16.99 24.04 8.69
CA SER A 5 -17.28 24.69 7.40
C SER A 5 -16.24 24.51 6.29
N THR A 6 -15.33 23.53 6.35
CA THR A 6 -14.29 23.39 5.31
C THR A 6 -14.24 22.01 4.66
N PHE A 7 -15.37 21.34 4.54
CA PHE A 7 -15.48 20.25 3.56
C PHE A 7 -15.73 20.84 2.16
N SER A 8 -14.66 21.35 1.55
CA SER A 8 -14.77 21.75 0.14
C SER A 8 -14.97 20.49 -0.71
N ILE A 9 -15.83 20.59 -1.75
CA ILE A 9 -16.08 19.53 -2.73
C ILE A 9 -14.75 18.95 -3.26
N GLY A 10 -13.75 19.80 -3.45
CA GLY A 10 -12.41 19.38 -3.88
C GLY A 10 -11.69 18.47 -2.87
N ARG A 11 -11.84 18.68 -1.56
CA ARG A 11 -11.25 17.83 -0.53
C ARG A 11 -11.91 16.45 -0.50
N VAL A 12 -13.24 16.41 -0.59
CA VAL A 12 -14.00 15.15 -0.67
C VAL A 12 -13.60 14.37 -1.91
N ALA A 13 -13.50 15.01 -3.07
CA ALA A 13 -13.07 14.37 -4.32
C ALA A 13 -11.64 13.81 -4.20
N THR A 14 -10.71 14.55 -3.61
CA THR A 14 -9.33 14.08 -3.38
C THR A 14 -9.30 12.84 -2.48
N ILE A 15 -10.04 12.84 -1.38
CA ILE A 15 -10.13 11.68 -0.48
C ILE A 15 -10.72 10.48 -1.21
N ALA A 16 -11.82 10.65 -1.94
CA ALA A 16 -12.45 9.58 -2.69
C ALA A 16 -11.52 8.96 -3.73
N ILE A 17 -10.81 9.79 -4.50
CA ILE A 17 -9.81 9.35 -5.48
C ILE A 17 -8.68 8.58 -4.77
N THR A 18 -8.15 9.10 -3.67
CA THR A 18 -7.08 8.42 -2.92
C THR A 18 -7.52 7.05 -2.43
N VAL A 19 -8.75 6.93 -1.88
CA VAL A 19 -9.29 5.63 -1.44
C VAL A 19 -9.39 4.65 -2.61
N VAL A 20 -9.90 5.09 -3.76
CA VAL A 20 -9.99 4.24 -4.96
C VAL A 20 -8.59 3.79 -5.41
N LEU A 21 -7.61 4.68 -5.43
CA LEU A 21 -6.24 4.36 -5.81
C LEU A 21 -5.59 3.38 -4.83
N VAL A 22 -5.78 3.58 -3.53
CA VAL A 22 -5.29 2.65 -2.50
C VAL A 22 -5.91 1.26 -2.68
N MET A 23 -7.23 1.18 -2.87
CA MET A 23 -7.92 -0.10 -3.08
C MET A 23 -7.43 -0.81 -4.36
N PHE A 24 -7.28 -0.08 -5.45
CA PHE A 24 -6.76 -0.62 -6.70
C PHE A 24 -5.33 -1.15 -6.54
N SER A 25 -4.45 -0.34 -5.95
CA SER A 25 -3.04 -0.69 -5.70
C SER A 25 -2.91 -1.89 -4.76
N ALA A 26 -3.71 -1.93 -3.68
CA ALA A 26 -3.74 -3.06 -2.75
C ALA A 26 -4.30 -4.33 -3.40
N THR A 27 -5.28 -4.22 -4.30
CA THR A 27 -5.80 -5.38 -5.05
C THR A 27 -4.70 -6.00 -5.93
N LEU A 28 -3.95 -5.20 -6.66
CA LEU A 28 -2.83 -5.68 -7.48
C LEU A 28 -1.71 -6.28 -6.62
N HIS A 29 -1.42 -5.69 -5.47
CA HIS A 29 -0.48 -6.19 -4.48
C HIS A 29 -0.88 -7.60 -3.99
N GLU A 30 -2.13 -7.80 -3.60
CA GLU A 30 -2.66 -9.09 -3.16
C GLU A 30 -2.64 -10.14 -4.27
N ILE A 31 -3.01 -9.77 -5.50
CA ILE A 31 -2.93 -10.64 -6.66
C ILE A 31 -1.48 -11.06 -6.92
N ALA A 32 -0.51 -10.17 -6.77
CA ALA A 32 0.91 -10.48 -6.94
C ALA A 32 1.39 -11.56 -5.97
N HIS A 33 0.99 -11.49 -4.68
CA HIS A 33 1.24 -12.55 -3.71
C HIS A 33 0.66 -13.89 -4.17
N GLY A 34 -0.60 -13.91 -4.58
CA GLY A 34 -1.29 -15.12 -5.04
C GLY A 34 -0.66 -15.71 -6.31
N TYR A 35 -0.21 -14.87 -7.25
CA TYR A 35 0.50 -15.31 -8.45
C TYR A 35 1.88 -15.87 -8.13
N ALA A 36 2.62 -15.23 -7.22
CA ALA A 36 3.91 -15.74 -6.76
C ALA A 36 3.75 -17.10 -6.08
N ALA A 37 2.77 -17.26 -5.19
CA ALA A 37 2.45 -18.53 -4.55
C ALA A 37 2.12 -19.62 -5.59
N LEU A 38 1.28 -19.31 -6.59
CA LEU A 38 0.94 -20.23 -7.69
C LEU A 38 2.18 -20.67 -8.47
N LYS A 39 3.09 -19.77 -8.79
CA LYS A 39 4.36 -20.08 -9.48
C LYS A 39 5.28 -20.95 -8.62
N CYS A 40 5.24 -20.74 -7.30
CA CYS A 40 5.98 -21.53 -6.33
C CYS A 40 5.31 -22.88 -5.98
N GLY A 41 4.13 -23.20 -6.58
CA GLY A 41 3.47 -24.50 -6.46
C GLY A 41 2.20 -24.51 -5.63
N ASP A 42 1.84 -23.39 -4.97
CA ASP A 42 0.62 -23.30 -4.19
C ASP A 42 -0.54 -22.71 -5.00
N ALA A 43 -1.52 -23.52 -5.33
CA ALA A 43 -2.72 -23.13 -6.07
C ALA A 43 -3.85 -22.60 -5.18
N THR A 44 -3.67 -22.44 -3.87
CA THR A 44 -4.72 -22.09 -2.91
C THR A 44 -5.46 -20.79 -3.31
N ALA A 45 -4.74 -19.75 -3.69
CA ALA A 45 -5.32 -18.49 -4.14
C ALA A 45 -6.17 -18.64 -5.41
N LYS A 46 -5.72 -19.47 -6.35
CA LYS A 46 -6.43 -19.78 -7.59
C LYS A 46 -7.70 -20.60 -7.30
N GLU A 47 -7.58 -21.65 -6.49
CA GLU A 47 -8.69 -22.51 -6.06
C GLU A 47 -9.77 -21.70 -5.32
N ALA A 48 -9.37 -20.70 -4.53
CA ALA A 48 -10.27 -19.80 -3.83
C ALA A 48 -10.87 -18.67 -4.71
N GLY A 49 -10.56 -18.62 -6.02
CA GLY A 49 -11.05 -17.58 -6.93
C GLY A 49 -10.52 -16.18 -6.61
N ARG A 50 -9.38 -16.07 -5.90
CA ARG A 50 -8.83 -14.79 -5.41
C ARG A 50 -7.85 -14.13 -6.38
N LEU A 51 -7.48 -14.79 -7.49
CA LEU A 51 -6.65 -14.21 -8.56
C LEU A 51 -7.53 -13.45 -9.56
N THR A 52 -8.19 -12.40 -9.12
CA THR A 52 -9.13 -11.59 -9.89
C THR A 52 -8.92 -10.10 -9.62
N LEU A 53 -9.12 -9.28 -10.65
CA LEU A 53 -9.11 -7.82 -10.54
C LEU A 53 -10.43 -7.25 -9.96
N ASN A 54 -11.41 -8.11 -9.67
CA ASN A 54 -12.64 -7.66 -9.02
C ASN A 54 -12.36 -7.20 -7.59
N PRO A 55 -12.46 -5.89 -7.28
CA PRO A 55 -12.13 -5.38 -5.95
C PRO A 55 -13.04 -5.97 -4.85
N ALA A 56 -14.26 -6.37 -5.19
CA ALA A 56 -15.18 -6.99 -4.23
C ALA A 56 -14.63 -8.31 -3.64
N ALA A 57 -13.79 -9.04 -4.39
CA ALA A 57 -13.14 -10.25 -3.90
C ALA A 57 -12.08 -9.97 -2.83
N HIS A 58 -11.52 -8.76 -2.80
CA HIS A 58 -10.47 -8.31 -1.89
C HIS A 58 -10.98 -7.36 -0.82
N PHE A 59 -12.28 -7.09 -0.82
CA PHE A 59 -12.90 -6.20 0.15
C PHE A 59 -12.99 -6.87 1.53
N ASP A 60 -12.49 -6.18 2.54
CA ASP A 60 -12.69 -6.50 3.94
C ASP A 60 -13.54 -5.41 4.59
N GLY A 61 -14.68 -5.78 5.16
CA GLY A 61 -15.62 -4.79 5.71
C GLY A 61 -15.00 -3.91 6.80
N PHE A 62 -14.11 -4.48 7.62
CA PHE A 62 -13.42 -3.74 8.67
C PHE A 62 -12.20 -2.99 8.14
N GLY A 63 -11.26 -3.70 7.51
CA GLY A 63 -9.98 -3.14 7.06
C GLY A 63 -10.08 -2.20 5.88
N SER A 64 -11.01 -2.46 4.94
CA SER A 64 -11.16 -1.66 3.73
C SER A 64 -12.15 -0.51 3.86
N PHE A 65 -13.05 -0.52 4.86
CA PHE A 65 -14.08 0.49 5.01
C PHE A 65 -14.13 1.11 6.42
N VAL A 66 -14.40 0.30 7.45
CA VAL A 66 -14.61 0.83 8.82
C VAL A 66 -13.36 1.51 9.35
N LEU A 67 -12.21 0.89 9.17
CA LEU A 67 -10.95 1.41 9.70
C LEU A 67 -10.53 2.72 8.98
N PRO A 68 -10.45 2.80 7.64
CA PRO A 68 -10.16 4.07 6.96
C PRO A 68 -11.16 5.19 7.28
N LEU A 69 -12.46 4.86 7.39
CA LEU A 69 -13.49 5.83 7.73
C LEU A 69 -13.32 6.37 9.16
N ALA A 70 -13.14 5.48 10.13
CA ALA A 70 -12.91 5.89 11.52
C ALA A 70 -11.68 6.79 11.62
N MET A 71 -10.63 6.48 10.90
CA MET A 71 -9.39 7.24 10.86
C MET A 71 -9.53 8.60 10.20
N ALA A 72 -10.24 8.68 9.10
CA ALA A 72 -10.58 9.95 8.46
C ALA A 72 -11.38 10.88 9.41
N LEU A 73 -12.28 10.31 10.20
CA LEU A 73 -13.06 11.05 11.21
C LEU A 73 -12.21 11.51 12.40
N LEU A 74 -11.22 10.73 12.80
CA LEU A 74 -10.31 11.06 13.90
C LEU A 74 -9.16 12.00 13.47
N GLY A 75 -9.06 12.32 12.17
CA GLY A 75 -8.02 13.23 11.66
C GLY A 75 -6.62 12.61 11.59
N GLY A 76 -6.51 11.29 11.74
CA GLY A 76 -5.26 10.54 11.61
C GLY A 76 -4.91 10.18 10.16
N PRO A 77 -3.72 9.59 9.93
CA PRO A 77 -3.35 9.08 8.61
C PRO A 77 -4.31 7.96 8.21
N MET A 78 -4.81 7.99 6.96
CA MET A 78 -5.69 6.94 6.47
C MET A 78 -4.92 5.64 6.32
N PHE A 79 -5.27 4.65 7.12
CA PHE A 79 -4.76 3.29 7.04
C PHE A 79 -5.91 2.33 6.77
N GLY A 80 -5.68 1.40 5.89
CA GLY A 80 -6.63 0.34 5.59
C GLY A 80 -5.90 -0.87 5.00
N PHE A 81 -6.54 -2.01 5.03
CA PHE A 81 -6.00 -3.22 4.42
C PHE A 81 -7.07 -3.95 3.61
N ALA A 82 -6.63 -4.56 2.53
CA ALA A 82 -7.44 -5.48 1.75
C ALA A 82 -7.51 -6.84 2.46
N ARG A 83 -8.53 -7.62 2.13
CA ARG A 83 -8.62 -9.02 2.59
C ARG A 83 -7.46 -9.82 1.96
N PRO A 84 -6.52 -10.36 2.78
CA PRO A 84 -5.34 -11.04 2.25
C PRO A 84 -5.70 -12.21 1.33
N VAL A 85 -4.92 -12.40 0.28
CA VAL A 85 -5.02 -13.57 -0.59
C VAL A 85 -4.51 -14.79 0.19
N PRO A 86 -5.28 -15.88 0.31
CA PRO A 86 -4.85 -17.07 1.05
C PRO A 86 -3.74 -17.80 0.32
N TYR A 87 -2.71 -18.22 1.04
CA TYR A 87 -1.71 -19.14 0.54
C TYR A 87 -1.36 -20.19 1.61
N ASN A 88 -0.88 -21.35 1.19
CA ASN A 88 -0.51 -22.44 2.07
C ASN A 88 1.00 -22.73 1.98
N PRO A 89 1.80 -22.34 3.00
CA PRO A 89 3.25 -22.57 2.97
C PRO A 89 3.66 -24.03 2.77
N ARG A 90 2.82 -24.99 3.17
CA ARG A 90 3.08 -26.44 3.04
C ARG A 90 2.98 -26.92 1.58
N ARG A 91 2.35 -26.16 0.68
CA ARG A 91 2.23 -26.47 -0.75
C ARG A 91 3.36 -25.85 -1.57
N LEU A 92 4.15 -24.97 -0.99
CA LEU A 92 5.30 -24.37 -1.66
C LEU A 92 6.39 -25.41 -1.90
N LYS A 93 7.06 -25.37 -3.05
CA LYS A 93 8.14 -26.31 -3.44
C LYS A 93 9.35 -26.20 -2.50
N ASN A 94 9.68 -24.98 -2.12
CA ASN A 94 10.74 -24.68 -1.16
C ASN A 94 10.21 -23.66 -0.13
N PRO A 95 9.55 -24.09 0.95
CA PRO A 95 8.81 -23.19 1.85
C PRO A 95 9.62 -21.98 2.31
N THR A 96 10.89 -22.15 2.71
CA THR A 96 11.71 -21.06 3.24
C THR A 96 11.99 -19.98 2.18
N ARG A 97 12.41 -20.38 0.98
CA ARG A 97 12.74 -19.46 -0.10
C ARG A 97 11.46 -18.87 -0.72
N ASP A 98 10.51 -19.74 -1.00
CA ASP A 98 9.31 -19.38 -1.76
C ASP A 98 8.38 -18.47 -0.92
N GLU A 99 8.40 -18.60 0.41
CA GLU A 99 7.68 -17.68 1.31
C GLU A 99 8.23 -16.26 1.23
N VAL A 100 9.55 -16.10 1.12
CA VAL A 100 10.19 -14.80 0.89
C VAL A 100 9.82 -14.24 -0.49
N ILE A 101 9.81 -15.08 -1.53
CA ILE A 101 9.40 -14.65 -2.88
C ILE A 101 7.94 -14.20 -2.88
N VAL A 102 7.06 -14.97 -2.24
CA VAL A 102 5.65 -14.58 -2.09
C VAL A 102 5.53 -13.27 -1.35
N ALA A 103 6.22 -13.11 -0.22
CA ALA A 103 6.17 -11.89 0.58
C ALA A 103 6.67 -10.65 -0.18
N LEU A 104 7.73 -10.77 -0.97
CA LEU A 104 8.27 -9.66 -1.75
C LEU A 104 7.42 -9.32 -3.00
N ALA A 105 6.58 -10.24 -3.48
CA ALA A 105 5.81 -10.03 -4.70
C ALA A 105 4.83 -8.85 -4.61
N GLY A 106 4.18 -8.65 -3.47
CA GLY A 106 3.31 -7.52 -3.21
C GLY A 106 4.03 -6.19 -3.30
N PRO A 107 5.04 -5.94 -2.46
CA PRO A 107 5.86 -4.73 -2.53
C PRO A 107 6.49 -4.49 -3.90
N ALA A 108 6.99 -5.55 -4.57
CA ALA A 108 7.55 -5.44 -5.92
C ALA A 108 6.49 -5.00 -6.94
N SER A 109 5.25 -5.48 -6.82
CA SER A 109 4.16 -5.04 -7.69
C SER A 109 3.83 -3.56 -7.48
N ASN A 110 3.87 -3.07 -6.25
CA ASN A 110 3.67 -1.65 -5.97
C ASN A 110 4.79 -0.78 -6.55
N ILE A 111 6.04 -1.19 -6.44
CA ILE A 111 7.15 -0.49 -7.10
C ILE A 111 6.94 -0.44 -8.62
N LEU A 112 6.55 -1.56 -9.24
CA LEU A 112 6.25 -1.60 -10.68
C LEU A 112 5.09 -0.66 -11.03
N GLN A 113 4.02 -0.63 -10.24
CA GLN A 113 2.90 0.29 -10.42
C GLN A 113 3.34 1.75 -10.33
N ALA A 114 4.21 2.09 -9.37
CA ALA A 114 4.78 3.43 -9.25
C ALA A 114 5.60 3.83 -10.49
N LEU A 115 6.45 2.92 -11.00
CA LEU A 115 7.24 3.16 -12.20
C LEU A 115 6.37 3.35 -13.44
N VAL A 116 5.34 2.52 -13.63
CA VAL A 116 4.35 2.67 -14.72
C VAL A 116 3.61 4.00 -14.59
N GLY A 117 3.16 4.35 -13.38
CA GLY A 117 2.52 5.63 -13.10
C GLY A 117 3.42 6.82 -13.44
N THR A 118 4.72 6.73 -13.11
CA THR A 118 5.72 7.76 -13.44
C THR A 118 5.91 7.91 -14.96
N ALA A 119 5.99 6.81 -15.69
CA ALA A 119 6.11 6.85 -17.14
C ALA A 119 4.89 7.52 -17.80
N ILE A 120 3.67 7.19 -17.33
CA ILE A 120 2.44 7.80 -17.81
C ILE A 120 2.39 9.28 -17.43
N PHE A 121 2.75 9.64 -16.19
CA PHE A 121 2.83 11.04 -15.75
C PHE A 121 3.77 11.84 -16.64
N GLY A 122 5.00 11.34 -16.92
CA GLY A 122 5.97 12.01 -17.77
C GLY A 122 5.46 12.21 -19.20
N ALA A 123 4.78 11.21 -19.77
CA ALA A 123 4.16 11.35 -21.10
C ALA A 123 3.07 12.44 -21.13
N ILE A 124 2.21 12.50 -20.10
CA ILE A 124 1.18 13.54 -20.00
C ILE A 124 1.82 14.91 -19.75
N TRP A 125 2.85 14.97 -18.89
CA TRP A 125 3.57 16.22 -18.62
C TRP A 125 4.22 16.78 -19.87
N SER A 126 4.93 15.98 -20.65
CA SER A 126 5.57 16.39 -21.91
C SER A 126 4.56 16.86 -22.97
N ALA A 127 3.36 16.27 -23.00
CA ALA A 127 2.28 16.65 -23.90
C ALA A 127 1.35 17.74 -23.32
N SER A 128 1.62 18.26 -22.13
CA SER A 128 0.66 19.07 -21.36
C SER A 128 0.18 20.32 -22.10
N ALA A 129 1.05 21.02 -22.82
CA ALA A 129 0.68 22.22 -23.59
C ALA A 129 -0.39 21.91 -24.65
N SER A 130 -0.22 20.83 -25.43
CA SER A 130 -1.16 20.39 -26.46
C SER A 130 -2.48 19.90 -25.84
N LEU A 131 -2.37 19.10 -24.75
CA LEU A 131 -3.52 18.55 -24.05
C LEU A 131 -4.36 19.65 -23.38
N GLN A 132 -3.76 20.70 -22.84
CA GLN A 132 -4.47 21.84 -22.26
C GLN A 132 -5.31 22.59 -23.29
N GLY A 133 -4.83 22.69 -24.54
CA GLY A 133 -5.61 23.25 -25.65
C GLY A 133 -6.86 22.45 -25.99
N LEU A 134 -6.83 21.13 -25.81
CA LEU A 134 -7.95 20.23 -26.14
C LEU A 134 -8.93 20.05 -24.98
N PHE A 135 -8.44 19.89 -23.74
CA PHE A 135 -9.23 19.48 -22.58
C PHE A 135 -9.34 20.55 -21.48
N GLY A 136 -8.60 21.65 -21.64
CA GLY A 136 -8.51 22.71 -20.65
C GLY A 136 -7.45 22.44 -19.56
N SER A 137 -6.89 23.52 -19.00
CA SER A 137 -5.82 23.42 -17.98
C SER A 137 -6.25 22.71 -16.70
N ALA A 138 -7.49 22.94 -16.25
CA ALA A 138 -8.00 22.34 -15.03
C ALA A 138 -8.06 20.80 -15.12
N ALA A 139 -8.48 20.25 -16.27
CA ALA A 139 -8.55 18.80 -16.47
C ALA A 139 -7.14 18.17 -16.42
N ILE A 140 -6.17 18.78 -17.08
CA ILE A 140 -4.80 18.25 -17.11
C ILE A 140 -4.15 18.31 -15.71
N VAL A 141 -4.34 19.39 -14.97
CA VAL A 141 -3.87 19.49 -13.57
C VAL A 141 -4.48 18.39 -12.69
N TRP A 142 -5.77 18.10 -12.85
CA TRP A 142 -6.42 17.02 -12.12
C TRP A 142 -5.85 15.64 -12.48
N VAL A 143 -5.64 15.35 -13.76
CA VAL A 143 -5.05 14.08 -14.21
C VAL A 143 -3.64 13.92 -13.65
N LEU A 144 -2.80 14.95 -13.75
CA LEU A 144 -1.45 14.92 -13.17
C LEU A 144 -1.47 14.69 -11.66
N ARG A 145 -2.39 15.32 -10.94
CA ARG A 145 -2.59 15.10 -9.50
C ARG A 145 -2.99 13.65 -9.19
N VAL A 146 -3.84 13.02 -9.98
CA VAL A 146 -4.19 11.61 -9.82
C VAL A 146 -2.95 10.72 -9.95
N PHE A 147 -2.12 10.95 -10.96
CA PHE A 147 -0.89 10.17 -11.15
C PHE A 147 0.15 10.40 -10.07
N THR A 148 0.37 11.65 -9.63
CA THR A 148 1.27 11.91 -8.49
C THR A 148 0.80 11.21 -7.22
N THR A 149 -0.50 11.23 -6.95
CA THR A 149 -1.10 10.49 -5.82
C THR A 149 -0.90 8.99 -5.99
N TYR A 150 -1.14 8.45 -7.18
CA TYR A 150 -0.96 7.02 -7.48
C TYR A 150 0.47 6.54 -7.26
N ILE A 151 1.44 7.30 -7.74
CA ILE A 151 2.87 7.01 -7.56
C ILE A 151 3.22 6.98 -6.07
N TYR A 152 2.83 8.04 -5.33
CA TYR A 152 3.14 8.15 -3.90
C TYR A 152 2.46 7.05 -3.07
N VAL A 153 1.19 6.72 -3.36
CA VAL A 153 0.46 5.63 -2.71
C VAL A 153 1.18 4.30 -2.91
N ASN A 154 1.60 4.00 -4.13
CA ASN A 154 2.27 2.74 -4.42
C ASN A 154 3.65 2.63 -3.76
N LEU A 155 4.45 3.70 -3.78
CA LEU A 155 5.72 3.73 -3.05
C LEU A 155 5.49 3.57 -1.54
N SER A 156 4.50 4.28 -0.99
CA SER A 156 4.16 4.17 0.43
C SER A 156 3.73 2.75 0.81
N LEU A 157 2.87 2.11 0.00
CA LEU A 157 2.46 0.72 0.23
C LEU A 157 3.64 -0.25 0.16
N ALA A 158 4.55 -0.06 -0.81
CA ALA A 158 5.73 -0.91 -0.95
C ALA A 158 6.63 -0.82 0.29
N PHE A 159 7.04 0.39 0.68
CA PHE A 159 7.95 0.59 1.80
C PHE A 159 7.30 0.28 3.15
N PHE A 160 6.02 0.60 3.33
CA PHE A 160 5.29 0.23 4.53
C PHE A 160 5.26 -1.29 4.72
N ASN A 161 4.93 -2.05 3.67
CA ASN A 161 4.91 -3.51 3.75
C ASN A 161 6.30 -4.15 3.87
N LEU A 162 7.38 -3.45 3.52
CA LEU A 162 8.75 -3.91 3.73
C LEU A 162 9.26 -3.72 5.17
N ILE A 163 8.52 -3.02 6.04
CA ILE A 163 8.87 -2.94 7.47
C ILE A 163 8.88 -4.35 8.06
N PRO A 164 9.99 -4.76 8.74
CA PRO A 164 10.17 -6.12 9.26
C PRO A 164 9.37 -6.35 10.55
N PHE A 165 8.10 -6.00 10.54
CA PHE A 165 7.20 -6.11 11.68
C PHE A 165 5.89 -6.80 11.29
N PRO A 166 5.43 -7.86 12.00
CA PRO A 166 4.12 -8.47 11.72
C PRO A 166 2.97 -7.44 11.92
N PRO A 167 1.91 -7.49 11.12
CA PRO A 167 1.56 -8.49 10.11
C PRO A 167 2.08 -8.17 8.69
N LEU A 168 2.98 -7.21 8.54
CA LEU A 168 3.49 -6.72 7.26
C LEU A 168 4.37 -7.77 6.55
N ASP A 169 4.48 -7.67 5.23
CA ASP A 169 5.19 -8.65 4.40
C ASP A 169 6.69 -8.74 4.73
N GLY A 170 7.33 -7.62 5.09
CA GLY A 170 8.73 -7.57 5.53
C GLY A 170 9.01 -8.51 6.69
N SER A 171 8.01 -8.81 7.51
CA SER A 171 8.12 -9.79 8.60
C SER A 171 8.42 -11.19 8.10
N LYS A 172 7.80 -11.59 6.98
CA LYS A 172 8.00 -12.91 6.35
C LYS A 172 9.35 -13.01 5.63
N VAL A 173 9.94 -11.88 5.26
CA VAL A 173 11.30 -11.82 4.69
C VAL A 173 12.34 -12.06 5.77
N VAL A 174 12.15 -11.53 6.97
CA VAL A 174 13.10 -11.64 8.10
C VAL A 174 12.95 -12.98 8.83
N MET A 175 11.74 -13.51 8.93
CA MET A 175 11.46 -14.73 9.72
C MET A 175 12.35 -15.95 9.37
N PRO A 176 12.65 -16.25 8.10
CA PRO A 176 13.56 -17.36 7.75
C PRO A 176 15.01 -17.17 8.22
N LEU A 177 15.43 -15.93 8.46
CA LEU A 177 16.78 -15.59 8.94
C LEU A 177 16.92 -15.82 10.45
N LEU A 178 15.80 -15.86 11.17
CA LEU A 178 15.78 -16.02 12.62
C LEU A 178 15.90 -17.50 13.02
N LYS A 179 16.71 -17.77 14.05
CA LYS A 179 16.94 -19.12 14.61
C LYS A 179 16.74 -19.11 16.13
N GLY A 180 16.46 -20.29 16.69
CA GLY A 180 16.39 -20.52 18.14
C GLY A 180 15.41 -19.59 18.86
N GLU A 181 15.85 -18.99 19.96
CA GLU A 181 15.03 -18.10 20.79
C GLU A 181 14.52 -16.86 20.04
N ALA A 182 15.32 -16.29 19.14
CA ALA A 182 14.91 -15.12 18.36
C ALA A 182 13.66 -15.40 17.53
N LYS A 183 13.58 -16.58 16.92
CA LYS A 183 12.38 -17.02 16.18
C LYS A 183 11.17 -17.21 17.08
N GLN A 184 11.36 -17.80 18.28
CA GLN A 184 10.27 -17.98 19.25
C GLN A 184 9.74 -16.64 19.76
N ARG A 185 10.61 -15.70 20.11
CA ARG A 185 10.22 -14.34 20.51
C ARG A 185 9.48 -13.61 19.40
N TYR A 186 9.90 -13.79 18.16
CA TYR A 186 9.21 -13.18 17.01
C TYR A 186 7.79 -13.70 16.83
N TYR A 187 7.54 -15.00 17.03
CA TYR A 187 6.19 -15.56 17.05
C TYR A 187 5.33 -15.02 18.21
N GLN A 188 5.92 -14.79 19.37
CA GLN A 188 5.20 -14.17 20.50
C GLN A 188 4.78 -12.74 20.19
N ILE A 189 5.65 -11.95 19.55
CA ILE A 189 5.35 -10.59 19.11
C ILE A 189 4.20 -10.58 18.10
N GLN A 190 4.12 -11.58 17.23
CA GLN A 190 3.07 -11.70 16.22
C GLN A 190 1.66 -11.70 16.81
N ALA A 191 1.47 -12.27 18.00
CA ALA A 191 0.17 -12.30 18.68
C ALA A 191 -0.32 -10.88 19.08
N TYR A 192 0.60 -9.94 19.31
CA TYR A 192 0.30 -8.56 19.71
C TYR A 192 0.56 -7.55 18.60
N SER A 193 0.90 -8.02 17.40
CA SER A 193 1.37 -7.15 16.32
C SER A 193 0.35 -6.11 15.88
N MET A 194 -0.93 -6.48 15.72
CA MET A 194 -1.97 -5.53 15.31
C MET A 194 -2.22 -4.41 16.35
N PRO A 195 -2.42 -4.70 17.64
CA PRO A 195 -2.51 -3.64 18.66
C PRO A 195 -1.28 -2.73 18.69
N VAL A 196 -0.06 -3.30 18.57
CA VAL A 196 1.17 -2.52 18.56
C VAL A 196 1.26 -1.65 17.30
N LEU A 197 0.93 -2.19 16.13
CA LEU A 197 0.93 -1.43 14.88
C LEU A 197 -0.07 -0.25 14.96
N ILE A 198 -1.28 -0.48 15.47
CA ILE A 198 -2.27 0.57 15.67
C ILE A 198 -1.74 1.62 16.65
N ALA A 199 -1.10 1.21 17.76
CA ALA A 199 -0.52 2.14 18.71
C ALA A 199 0.59 3.00 18.08
N VAL A 200 1.47 2.41 17.28
CA VAL A 200 2.55 3.14 16.57
C VAL A 200 2.01 4.10 15.52
N LEU A 201 0.95 3.71 14.80
CA LEU A 201 0.36 4.53 13.74
C LEU A 201 -0.54 5.66 14.27
N TYR A 202 -1.13 5.50 15.46
CA TYR A 202 -2.16 6.43 15.94
C TYR A 202 -1.84 7.01 17.32
N VAL A 203 -1.53 6.16 18.31
CA VAL A 203 -1.33 6.63 19.69
C VAL A 203 -0.08 7.48 19.76
N LEU A 204 1.03 7.04 19.20
CA LEU A 204 2.28 7.80 19.20
C LEU A 204 2.14 9.17 18.51
N PRO A 205 1.61 9.27 17.27
CA PRO A 205 1.45 10.57 16.63
C PRO A 205 0.43 11.48 17.35
N SER A 206 -0.71 10.93 17.77
CA SER A 206 -1.80 11.73 18.31
C SER A 206 -1.54 12.25 19.72
N PHE A 207 -0.88 11.46 20.57
CA PHE A 207 -0.68 11.80 21.99
C PHE A 207 0.74 12.25 22.29
N LEU A 208 1.75 11.77 21.58
CA LEU A 208 3.15 12.09 21.85
C LEU A 208 3.79 12.96 20.75
N GLY A 209 3.08 13.20 19.64
CA GLY A 209 3.63 13.94 18.50
C GLY A 209 4.79 13.24 17.79
N ILE A 210 4.98 11.93 18.02
CA ILE A 210 6.07 11.14 17.45
C ILE A 210 5.48 10.26 16.34
N ASP A 211 5.86 10.53 15.09
CA ASP A 211 5.43 9.74 13.91
C ASP A 211 6.61 9.01 13.27
N PRO A 212 7.01 7.85 13.81
CA PRO A 212 8.16 7.12 13.29
C PRO A 212 7.89 6.50 11.92
N VAL A 213 6.64 6.10 11.64
CA VAL A 213 6.27 5.50 10.36
C VAL A 213 6.20 6.58 9.28
N GLY A 214 5.60 7.73 9.55
CA GLY A 214 5.61 8.85 8.63
C GLY A 214 7.02 9.36 8.34
N ALA A 215 7.89 9.46 9.35
CA ALA A 215 9.30 9.81 9.15
C ALA A 215 10.02 8.79 8.26
N TYR A 216 9.82 7.49 8.48
CA TYR A 216 10.37 6.42 7.65
C TYR A 216 9.85 6.49 6.21
N LEU A 217 8.55 6.67 6.01
CA LEU A 217 7.94 6.76 4.68
C LEU A 217 8.39 8.02 3.94
N ASN A 218 8.52 9.15 4.61
CA ASN A 218 9.08 10.37 4.01
C ASN A 218 10.52 10.16 3.57
N PHE A 219 11.34 9.49 4.41
CA PHE A 219 12.73 9.20 4.07
C PHE A 219 12.86 8.20 2.91
N THR A 220 11.97 7.22 2.80
CA THR A 220 12.03 6.17 1.76
C THR A 220 11.16 6.51 0.56
N ALA A 221 9.85 6.39 0.69
CA ALA A 221 8.89 6.62 -0.38
C ALA A 221 8.93 8.07 -0.89
N GLY A 222 9.08 9.06 0.02
CA GLY A 222 9.15 10.48 -0.31
C GLY A 222 10.36 10.79 -1.20
N ASN A 223 11.57 10.43 -0.77
CA ASN A 223 12.77 10.70 -1.56
C ASN A 223 12.76 10.00 -2.92
N ILE A 224 12.25 8.76 -3.00
CA ILE A 224 12.13 8.06 -4.28
C ILE A 224 11.07 8.71 -5.17
N TYR A 225 9.95 9.14 -4.60
CA TYR A 225 8.93 9.89 -5.31
C TYR A 225 9.51 11.17 -5.93
N ASP A 226 10.24 11.97 -5.14
CA ASP A 226 10.85 13.20 -5.63
C ASP A 226 11.85 12.93 -6.75
N LEU A 227 12.67 11.88 -6.62
CA LEU A 227 13.60 11.45 -7.66
C LEU A 227 12.87 11.03 -8.95
N LEU A 228 11.80 10.24 -8.86
CA LEU A 228 11.02 9.78 -10.00
C LEU A 228 10.33 10.94 -10.72
N ILE A 229 9.75 11.88 -9.98
CA ILE A 229 9.10 13.05 -10.57
C ILE A 229 10.12 13.97 -11.22
N ALA A 230 11.25 14.24 -10.56
CA ALA A 230 12.31 15.07 -11.12
C ALA A 230 12.92 14.47 -12.42
N ALA A 231 12.92 13.14 -12.56
CA ALA A 231 13.46 12.48 -13.75
C ALA A 231 12.57 12.63 -15.00
N VAL A 232 11.29 13.01 -14.85
CA VAL A 232 10.30 13.04 -15.95
C VAL A 232 9.69 14.43 -16.19
N MET A 233 10.02 15.42 -15.35
CA MET A 233 9.66 16.84 -15.52
C MET A 233 10.76 17.61 -16.24
#